data_1ed561aab3e323bf3e087df697ae7d13
#
_entry.id   1ed561aab3e323bf3e087df697ae7d13
#
_cell.length_a   1.000
_cell.length_b   1.000
_cell.length_c   1.000
_cell.angle_alpha   90.00
_cell.angle_beta   90.00
_cell.angle_gamma   90.00
#
_symmetry.space_group_name_H-M   'P 1'
#
loop_
_entity.id
_entity.type
_entity.pdbx_description
1 polymer ?
#
loop_
_entity_poly.entity_id
_entity_poly.type
_entity_poly.pdbx_seq_one_letter_code
_entity_poly.pdbx_strand_id
1 'polypeptide(L)'
;MDMTTKSCREFVTVLASNEPAPGGGGASALVAALGTALGNMVGALTVGKKKYADVEEEIKALMKKCDDLQAQLLDQVPADAEGFVPLAKAYGIPKDDPSRPEILEKATITACQVPMHIMELCCESLDCIATFAAKGSRLAVSDAGCGATIVKAALQAASLNVFINTKTLQNRAVAEEMNAKCLGMLDKYGKLADEIFDTVKAGFFK
;
A
#
# COMPACT_ATOMS: atom_id res chain seq x y z
N MET A 1 -1.19 -18.04 8.30
CA MET A 1 0.29 -18.15 8.33
C MET A 1 0.87 -16.76 8.03
N ASP A 2 1.73 -16.25 8.89
CA ASP A 2 2.37 -14.96 8.64
C ASP A 2 3.51 -15.13 7.62
N MET A 3 3.27 -14.64 6.40
CA MET A 3 4.22 -14.73 5.30
C MET A 3 5.35 -13.70 5.39
N THR A 4 5.25 -12.69 6.27
CA THR A 4 6.30 -11.68 6.48
C THR A 4 7.52 -12.25 7.22
N THR A 5 7.34 -13.37 7.93
CA THR A 5 8.42 -14.09 8.62
C THR A 5 9.18 -15.08 7.72
N LYS A 6 8.75 -15.23 6.47
CA LYS A 6 9.34 -16.15 5.50
C LYS A 6 10.42 -15.45 4.67
N SER A 7 11.27 -16.25 4.02
CA SER A 7 12.21 -15.70 3.05
C SER A 7 11.45 -15.10 1.85
N CYS A 8 12.05 -14.10 1.18
CA CYS A 8 11.51 -13.54 -0.06
C CYS A 8 11.24 -14.64 -1.11
N ARG A 9 12.09 -15.69 -1.16
CA ARG A 9 11.90 -16.82 -2.08
C ARG A 9 10.66 -17.62 -1.76
N GLU A 10 10.44 -17.94 -0.49
CA GLU A 10 9.24 -18.65 -0.04
C GLU A 10 7.97 -17.84 -0.29
N PHE A 11 8.00 -16.52 0.01
CA PHE A 11 6.88 -15.64 -0.28
C PHE A 11 6.49 -15.68 -1.77
N VAL A 12 7.46 -15.50 -2.67
CA VAL A 12 7.22 -15.53 -4.12
C VAL A 12 6.73 -16.89 -4.58
N THR A 13 7.29 -17.98 -4.04
CA THR A 13 6.87 -19.35 -4.38
C THR A 13 5.40 -19.61 -3.98
N VAL A 14 5.00 -19.20 -2.78
CA VAL A 14 3.62 -19.39 -2.31
C VAL A 14 2.66 -18.48 -3.09
N LEU A 15 3.04 -17.21 -3.32
CA LEU A 15 2.23 -16.27 -4.11
C LEU A 15 1.98 -16.79 -5.55
N ALA A 16 2.93 -17.51 -6.13
CA ALA A 16 2.82 -18.08 -7.49
C ALA A 16 2.08 -19.44 -7.52
N SER A 17 1.61 -19.92 -6.39
CA SER A 17 0.93 -21.22 -6.29
C SER A 17 -0.61 -21.08 -6.38
N ASN A 18 -1.33 -22.17 -6.11
CA ASN A 18 -2.78 -22.17 -5.99
C ASN A 18 -3.27 -21.96 -4.55
N GLU A 19 -2.38 -21.61 -3.63
CA GLU A 19 -2.74 -21.26 -2.27
C GLU A 19 -3.63 -19.99 -2.26
N PRO A 20 -4.68 -19.96 -1.42
CA PRO A 20 -5.62 -18.84 -1.40
C PRO A 20 -5.02 -17.54 -0.86
N ALA A 21 -3.87 -17.60 -0.19
CA ALA A 21 -3.14 -16.47 0.39
C ALA A 21 -1.62 -16.76 0.48
N PRO A 22 -0.75 -15.72 0.34
CA PRO A 22 -1.09 -14.32 0.08
C PRO A 22 -1.65 -14.12 -1.33
N GLY A 23 -2.53 -13.13 -1.48
CA GLY A 23 -3.05 -12.67 -2.77
C GLY A 23 -2.53 -11.28 -3.16
N GLY A 24 -3.25 -10.62 -4.07
CA GLY A 24 -2.89 -9.29 -4.57
C GLY A 24 -2.84 -8.21 -3.49
N GLY A 25 -3.71 -8.29 -2.47
CA GLY A 25 -3.72 -7.34 -1.35
C GLY A 25 -2.48 -7.49 -0.47
N GLY A 26 -2.19 -8.71 -0.01
CA GLY A 26 -0.98 -8.97 0.78
C GLY A 26 0.32 -8.65 0.02
N ALA A 27 0.38 -8.96 -1.29
CA ALA A 27 1.51 -8.57 -2.14
C ALA A 27 1.64 -7.04 -2.25
N SER A 28 0.52 -6.32 -2.40
CA SER A 28 0.52 -4.84 -2.45
C SER A 28 1.04 -4.23 -1.16
N ALA A 29 0.64 -4.77 -0.01
CA ALA A 29 1.09 -4.32 1.30
C ALA A 29 2.62 -4.48 1.46
N LEU A 30 3.16 -5.65 1.11
CA LEU A 30 4.61 -5.89 1.14
C LEU A 30 5.37 -4.94 0.23
N VAL A 31 4.89 -4.75 -1.00
CA VAL A 31 5.51 -3.85 -1.98
C VAL A 31 5.47 -2.40 -1.49
N ALA A 32 4.37 -1.95 -0.87
CA ALA A 32 4.27 -0.63 -0.25
C ALA A 32 5.27 -0.45 0.90
N ALA A 33 5.43 -1.45 1.76
CA ALA A 33 6.41 -1.42 2.85
C ALA A 33 7.86 -1.26 2.31
N LEU A 34 8.21 -1.98 1.24
CA LEU A 34 9.52 -1.86 0.58
C LEU A 34 9.74 -0.45 0.00
N GLY A 35 8.73 0.12 -0.67
CA GLY A 35 8.80 1.46 -1.21
C GLY A 35 8.94 2.53 -0.12
N THR A 36 8.21 2.37 1.00
CA THR A 36 8.32 3.24 2.18
C THR A 36 9.70 3.17 2.82
N ALA A 37 10.28 1.96 2.90
CA ALA A 37 11.62 1.74 3.42
C ALA A 37 12.71 2.44 2.57
N LEU A 38 12.56 2.46 1.24
CA LEU A 38 13.46 3.22 0.35
C LEU A 38 13.40 4.73 0.62
N GLY A 39 12.21 5.27 0.84
CA GLY A 39 12.06 6.66 1.29
C GLY A 39 12.76 6.91 2.63
N ASN A 40 12.55 6.03 3.61
CA ASN A 40 13.17 6.12 4.93
C ASN A 40 14.71 6.03 4.88
N MET A 41 15.26 5.23 3.96
CA MET A 41 16.70 5.15 3.71
C MET A 41 17.28 6.51 3.31
N VAL A 42 16.57 7.32 2.52
CA VAL A 42 17.01 8.69 2.20
C VAL A 42 17.10 9.55 3.47
N GLY A 43 16.15 9.40 4.39
CA GLY A 43 16.18 10.04 5.70
C GLY A 43 17.40 9.62 6.50
N ALA A 44 17.64 8.32 6.64
CA ALA A 44 18.80 7.77 7.34
C ALA A 44 20.14 8.27 6.77
N LEU A 45 20.24 8.44 5.46
CA LEU A 45 21.41 8.98 4.77
C LEU A 45 21.48 10.52 4.80
N THR A 46 20.50 11.19 5.41
CA THR A 46 20.45 12.66 5.56
C THR A 46 20.91 13.09 6.96
N VAL A 47 20.42 12.41 7.99
CA VAL A 47 20.66 12.73 9.40
C VAL A 47 22.16 12.71 9.74
N GLY A 48 22.58 13.63 10.60
CA GLY A 48 23.97 13.78 11.07
C GLY A 48 24.91 14.48 10.08
N LYS A 49 24.43 14.92 8.94
CA LYS A 49 25.24 15.68 7.97
C LYS A 49 25.06 17.18 8.15
N LYS A 50 26.15 17.91 8.39
CA LYS A 50 26.14 19.38 8.56
C LYS A 50 25.33 20.13 7.49
N LYS A 51 25.37 19.67 6.24
CA LYS A 51 24.67 20.27 5.12
C LYS A 51 23.13 20.27 5.29
N TYR A 52 22.59 19.36 6.10
CA TYR A 52 21.16 19.14 6.29
C TYR A 52 20.71 19.43 7.73
N ALA A 53 21.54 20.15 8.51
CA ALA A 53 21.24 20.45 9.91
C ALA A 53 19.90 21.18 10.10
N ASP A 54 19.56 22.06 9.17
CA ASP A 54 18.33 22.87 9.23
C ASP A 54 17.04 22.05 9.10
N VAL A 55 17.12 20.85 8.51
CA VAL A 55 15.97 19.95 8.28
C VAL A 55 16.05 18.67 9.11
N GLU A 56 17.09 18.50 9.92
CA GLU A 56 17.40 17.24 10.61
C GLU A 56 16.25 16.76 11.50
N GLU A 57 15.65 17.63 12.30
CA GLU A 57 14.56 17.24 13.20
C GLU A 57 13.28 16.86 12.45
N GLU A 58 12.97 17.55 11.35
CA GLU A 58 11.86 17.19 10.46
C GLU A 58 12.10 15.81 9.82
N ILE A 59 13.31 15.56 9.34
CA ILE A 59 13.69 14.27 8.74
C ILE A 59 13.58 13.14 9.77
N LYS A 60 14.05 13.34 11.01
CA LYS A 60 13.93 12.35 12.10
C LYS A 60 12.47 12.02 12.42
N ALA A 61 11.60 13.04 12.49
CA ALA A 61 10.17 12.84 12.72
C ALA A 61 9.51 12.04 11.59
N LEU A 62 9.86 12.32 10.33
CA LEU A 62 9.39 11.58 9.17
C LEU A 62 9.90 10.13 9.15
N MET A 63 11.16 9.90 9.52
CA MET A 63 11.71 8.56 9.63
C MET A 63 10.92 7.71 10.63
N LYS A 64 10.61 8.27 11.81
CA LYS A 64 9.77 7.59 12.79
C LYS A 64 8.38 7.26 12.22
N LYS A 65 7.75 8.22 11.52
CA LYS A 65 6.46 7.97 10.85
C LYS A 65 6.58 6.86 9.81
N CYS A 66 7.67 6.82 9.05
CA CYS A 66 7.90 5.75 8.06
C CYS A 66 8.13 4.38 8.72
N ASP A 67 8.80 4.31 9.87
CA ASP A 67 8.94 3.07 10.63
C ASP A 67 7.57 2.53 11.05
N ASP A 68 6.70 3.40 11.56
CA ASP A 68 5.33 3.05 11.93
C ASP A 68 4.50 2.62 10.70
N LEU A 69 4.64 3.30 9.55
CA LEU A 69 3.96 2.94 8.31
C LEU A 69 4.44 1.59 7.75
N GLN A 70 5.74 1.32 7.79
CA GLN A 70 6.31 0.03 7.37
C GLN A 70 5.75 -1.11 8.23
N ALA A 71 5.69 -0.93 9.55
CA ALA A 71 5.12 -1.92 10.46
C ALA A 71 3.64 -2.18 10.13
N GLN A 72 2.83 -1.12 10.02
CA GLN A 72 1.43 -1.24 9.66
C GLN A 72 1.22 -1.93 8.31
N LEU A 73 2.00 -1.58 7.28
CA LEU A 73 1.92 -2.21 5.97
C LEU A 73 2.28 -3.70 6.01
N LEU A 74 3.29 -4.09 6.79
CA LEU A 74 3.63 -5.50 6.98
C LEU A 74 2.51 -6.25 7.70
N ASP A 75 1.85 -5.63 8.69
CA ASP A 75 0.70 -6.22 9.38
C ASP A 75 -0.52 -6.41 8.44
N GLN A 76 -0.63 -5.62 7.36
CA GLN A 76 -1.69 -5.83 6.37
C GLN A 76 -1.51 -7.11 5.54
N VAL A 77 -0.31 -7.69 5.47
CA VAL A 77 -0.07 -8.94 4.72
C VAL A 77 -0.89 -10.11 5.27
N PRO A 78 -0.80 -10.46 6.56
CA PRO A 78 -1.69 -11.47 7.14
C PRO A 78 -3.15 -10.99 7.24
N ALA A 79 -3.38 -9.69 7.51
CA ALA A 79 -4.73 -9.14 7.63
C ALA A 79 -5.56 -9.28 6.35
N ASP A 80 -4.94 -9.14 5.17
CA ASP A 80 -5.60 -9.34 3.87
C ASP A 80 -6.11 -10.79 3.72
N ALA A 81 -5.29 -11.75 4.08
CA ALA A 81 -5.67 -13.16 4.07
C ALA A 81 -6.83 -13.45 5.05
N GLU A 82 -6.77 -12.91 6.26
CA GLU A 82 -7.80 -13.07 7.29
C GLU A 82 -9.11 -12.37 6.89
N GLY A 83 -9.03 -11.17 6.33
CA GLY A 83 -10.17 -10.40 5.85
C GLY A 83 -10.95 -11.07 4.71
N PHE A 84 -10.27 -11.92 3.93
CA PHE A 84 -10.90 -12.69 2.86
C PHE A 84 -11.66 -13.94 3.35
N VAL A 85 -11.31 -14.50 4.52
CA VAL A 85 -11.91 -15.73 5.04
C VAL A 85 -13.45 -15.69 5.13
N PRO A 86 -14.10 -14.62 5.66
CA PRO A 86 -15.55 -14.55 5.70
C PRO A 86 -16.18 -14.61 4.30
N LEU A 87 -15.60 -13.94 3.32
CA LEU A 87 -16.08 -13.91 1.93
C LEU A 87 -15.93 -15.29 1.27
N ALA A 88 -14.79 -15.95 1.47
CA ALA A 88 -14.57 -17.31 0.97
C ALA A 88 -15.61 -18.30 1.53
N LYS A 89 -15.94 -18.20 2.83
CA LYS A 89 -16.99 -19.00 3.46
C LYS A 89 -18.38 -18.68 2.89
N ALA A 90 -18.68 -17.40 2.68
CA ALA A 90 -19.97 -16.97 2.14
C ALA A 90 -20.23 -17.49 0.72
N TYR A 91 -19.20 -17.63 -0.11
CA TYR A 91 -19.32 -18.27 -1.43
C TYR A 91 -19.75 -19.73 -1.37
N GLY A 92 -19.42 -20.44 -0.30
CA GLY A 92 -19.84 -21.85 -0.09
C GLY A 92 -21.29 -22.02 0.33
N ILE A 93 -22.02 -20.97 0.67
CA ILE A 93 -23.45 -21.05 1.03
C ILE A 93 -24.26 -21.38 -0.24
N PRO A 94 -25.23 -22.33 -0.17
CA PRO A 94 -26.09 -22.69 -1.30
C PRO A 94 -26.79 -21.47 -1.91
N LYS A 95 -26.95 -21.47 -3.24
CA LYS A 95 -27.51 -20.30 -3.96
C LYS A 95 -29.00 -20.03 -3.62
N ASP A 96 -29.69 -21.04 -3.20
CA ASP A 96 -31.11 -21.03 -2.78
C ASP A 96 -31.32 -20.72 -1.31
N ASP A 97 -30.25 -20.58 -0.53
CA ASP A 97 -30.33 -20.17 0.86
C ASP A 97 -30.74 -18.69 0.99
N PRO A 98 -31.86 -18.38 1.64
CA PRO A 98 -32.38 -17.00 1.75
C PRO A 98 -31.46 -16.04 2.51
N SER A 99 -30.56 -16.55 3.36
CA SER A 99 -29.59 -15.74 4.12
C SER A 99 -28.35 -15.37 3.31
N ARG A 100 -28.07 -16.08 2.21
CA ARG A 100 -26.88 -15.91 1.39
C ARG A 100 -26.62 -14.49 0.89
N PRO A 101 -27.61 -13.74 0.37
CA PRO A 101 -27.38 -12.41 -0.16
C PRO A 101 -26.88 -11.43 0.93
N GLU A 102 -27.48 -11.46 2.12
CA GLU A 102 -27.08 -10.60 3.23
C GLU A 102 -25.70 -10.94 3.76
N ILE A 103 -25.39 -12.25 3.89
CA ILE A 103 -24.07 -12.70 4.35
C ILE A 103 -22.99 -12.33 3.36
N LEU A 104 -23.22 -12.53 2.05
CA LEU A 104 -22.30 -12.13 0.99
C LEU A 104 -22.05 -10.62 1.00
N GLU A 105 -23.10 -9.81 1.12
CA GLU A 105 -22.99 -8.36 1.15
C GLU A 105 -22.07 -7.90 2.29
N LYS A 106 -22.33 -8.37 3.53
CA LYS A 106 -21.52 -8.05 4.71
C LYS A 106 -20.07 -8.51 4.56
N ALA A 107 -19.88 -9.74 4.10
CA ALA A 107 -18.55 -10.31 3.94
C ALA A 107 -17.74 -9.59 2.84
N THR A 108 -18.40 -9.14 1.76
CA THR A 108 -17.77 -8.38 0.69
C THR A 108 -17.34 -7.00 1.17
N ILE A 109 -18.19 -6.29 1.95
CA ILE A 109 -17.82 -5.01 2.55
C ILE A 109 -16.61 -5.18 3.46
N THR A 110 -16.59 -6.22 4.29
CA THR A 110 -15.45 -6.53 5.17
C THR A 110 -14.17 -6.79 4.36
N ALA A 111 -14.25 -7.54 3.26
CA ALA A 111 -13.11 -7.83 2.39
C ALA A 111 -12.54 -6.59 1.66
N CYS A 112 -13.30 -5.50 1.56
CA CYS A 112 -12.81 -4.22 1.04
C CYS A 112 -11.98 -3.42 2.04
N GLN A 113 -12.11 -3.67 3.35
CA GLN A 113 -11.52 -2.80 4.38
C GLN A 113 -10.00 -2.83 4.37
N VAL A 114 -9.40 -4.01 4.32
CA VAL A 114 -7.94 -4.16 4.33
C VAL A 114 -7.29 -3.52 3.09
N PRO A 115 -7.71 -3.82 1.84
CA PRO A 115 -7.10 -3.17 0.68
C PRO A 115 -7.33 -1.65 0.65
N MET A 116 -8.44 -1.13 1.17
CA MET A 116 -8.63 0.31 1.33
C MET A 116 -7.64 0.91 2.33
N HIS A 117 -7.40 0.24 3.44
CA HIS A 117 -6.42 0.69 4.43
C HIS A 117 -5.00 0.66 3.88
N ILE A 118 -4.64 -0.37 3.09
CA ILE A 118 -3.35 -0.40 2.36
C ILE A 118 -3.22 0.85 1.46
N MET A 119 -4.28 1.24 0.75
CA MET A 119 -4.26 2.45 -0.08
C MET A 119 -4.02 3.73 0.76
N GLU A 120 -4.65 3.85 1.92
CA GLU A 120 -4.44 4.97 2.84
C GLU A 120 -2.99 5.05 3.32
N LEU A 121 -2.40 3.92 3.72
CA LEU A 121 -1.00 3.83 4.12
C LEU A 121 -0.04 4.16 2.97
N CYS A 122 -0.37 3.77 1.74
CA CYS A 122 0.39 4.17 0.54
C CYS A 122 0.37 5.70 0.35
N CYS A 123 -0.79 6.35 0.55
CA CYS A 123 -0.91 7.79 0.44
C CYS A 123 -0.02 8.50 1.46
N GLU A 124 -0.05 8.08 2.72
CA GLU A 124 0.82 8.63 3.76
C GLU A 124 2.31 8.39 3.49
N SER A 125 2.64 7.23 2.96
CA SER A 125 4.02 6.90 2.54
C SER A 125 4.51 7.84 1.44
N LEU A 126 3.67 8.15 0.45
CA LEU A 126 4.01 9.08 -0.63
C LEU A 126 4.22 10.52 -0.12
N ASP A 127 3.43 10.99 0.85
CA ASP A 127 3.64 12.28 1.50
C ASP A 127 5.02 12.36 2.19
N CYS A 128 5.44 11.28 2.88
CA CYS A 128 6.76 11.21 3.48
C CYS A 128 7.87 11.19 2.43
N ILE A 129 7.73 10.35 1.38
CA ILE A 129 8.70 10.22 0.30
C ILE A 129 8.88 11.55 -0.45
N ALA A 130 7.80 12.32 -0.68
CA ALA A 130 7.87 13.64 -1.29
C ALA A 130 8.78 14.58 -0.49
N THR A 131 8.67 14.58 0.82
CA THR A 131 9.53 15.40 1.68
C THR A 131 10.99 14.93 1.66
N PHE A 132 11.25 13.62 1.69
CA PHE A 132 12.60 13.08 1.55
C PHE A 132 13.21 13.42 0.18
N ALA A 133 12.44 13.37 -0.90
CA ALA A 133 12.90 13.76 -2.24
C ALA A 133 13.28 15.24 -2.31
N ALA A 134 12.51 16.11 -1.64
CA ALA A 134 12.73 17.55 -1.64
C ALA A 134 13.89 17.99 -0.75
N LYS A 135 13.99 17.43 0.47
CA LYS A 135 14.86 17.92 1.56
C LYS A 135 15.99 16.97 1.91
N GLY A 136 15.92 15.71 1.52
CA GLY A 136 16.89 14.70 1.88
C GLY A 136 18.20 14.75 1.10
N SER A 137 19.07 13.79 1.42
CA SER A 137 20.40 13.68 0.82
C SER A 137 20.35 13.48 -0.69
N ARG A 138 20.95 14.40 -1.43
CA ARG A 138 21.06 14.31 -2.90
C ARG A 138 21.77 13.05 -3.39
N LEU A 139 22.63 12.47 -2.57
CA LEU A 139 23.33 11.23 -2.90
C LEU A 139 22.43 9.99 -2.90
N ALA A 140 21.28 10.08 -2.23
CA ALA A 140 20.30 9.00 -2.13
C ALA A 140 18.94 9.37 -2.74
N VAL A 141 18.85 10.48 -3.48
CA VAL A 141 17.57 10.96 -4.01
C VAL A 141 16.94 9.99 -5.00
N SER A 142 17.74 9.14 -5.67
CA SER A 142 17.26 8.06 -6.54
C SER A 142 16.34 7.09 -5.79
N ASP A 143 16.66 6.78 -4.52
CA ASP A 143 15.88 5.85 -3.71
C ASP A 143 14.50 6.44 -3.36
N ALA A 144 14.38 7.77 -3.22
CA ALA A 144 13.09 8.42 -3.12
C ALA A 144 12.24 8.25 -4.40
N GLY A 145 12.86 8.39 -5.58
CA GLY A 145 12.20 8.16 -6.87
C GLY A 145 11.76 6.69 -7.03
N CYS A 146 12.63 5.75 -6.67
CA CYS A 146 12.29 4.32 -6.66
C CYS A 146 11.15 4.03 -5.69
N GLY A 147 11.23 4.55 -4.46
CA GLY A 147 10.19 4.39 -3.44
C GLY A 147 8.83 4.91 -3.91
N ALA A 148 8.78 6.11 -4.48
CA ALA A 148 7.54 6.69 -5.01
C ALA A 148 6.92 5.83 -6.11
N THR A 149 7.73 5.32 -7.05
CA THR A 149 7.27 4.45 -8.14
C THR A 149 6.70 3.13 -7.60
N ILE A 150 7.39 2.52 -6.63
CA ILE A 150 6.98 1.25 -6.02
C ILE A 150 5.69 1.43 -5.21
N VAL A 151 5.58 2.49 -4.39
CA VAL A 151 4.36 2.78 -3.61
C VAL A 151 3.18 3.13 -4.53
N LYS A 152 3.40 3.84 -5.63
CA LYS A 152 2.37 4.06 -6.65
C LYS A 152 1.82 2.76 -7.21
N ALA A 153 2.72 1.82 -7.58
CA ALA A 153 2.31 0.52 -8.08
C ALA A 153 1.50 -0.26 -7.03
N ALA A 154 1.91 -0.21 -5.76
CA ALA A 154 1.19 -0.82 -4.64
C ALA A 154 -0.20 -0.20 -4.44
N LEU A 155 -0.32 1.14 -4.49
CA LEU A 155 -1.58 1.86 -4.41
C LEU A 155 -2.56 1.42 -5.51
N GLN A 156 -2.06 1.32 -6.75
CA GLN A 156 -2.86 0.85 -7.90
C GLN A 156 -3.27 -0.61 -7.74
N ALA A 157 -2.35 -1.49 -7.32
CA ALA A 157 -2.64 -2.90 -7.12
C ALA A 157 -3.66 -3.13 -5.99
N ALA A 158 -3.54 -2.42 -4.86
CA ALA A 158 -4.49 -2.49 -3.76
C ALA A 158 -5.90 -2.06 -4.19
N SER A 159 -6.02 -1.01 -5.04
CA SER A 159 -7.32 -0.54 -5.54
C SER A 159 -8.09 -1.61 -6.32
N LEU A 160 -7.39 -2.47 -7.07
CA LEU A 160 -8.03 -3.56 -7.82
C LEU A 160 -8.69 -4.58 -6.89
N ASN A 161 -8.15 -4.79 -5.70
CA ASN A 161 -8.75 -5.66 -4.69
C ASN A 161 -10.01 -5.04 -4.05
N VAL A 162 -10.12 -3.71 -4.02
CA VAL A 162 -11.38 -3.03 -3.67
C VAL A 162 -12.38 -3.16 -4.82
N PHE A 163 -12.00 -2.82 -6.05
CA PHE A 163 -12.90 -2.76 -7.20
C PHE A 163 -13.51 -4.11 -7.57
N ILE A 164 -12.74 -5.20 -7.48
CA ILE A 164 -13.27 -6.55 -7.75
C ILE A 164 -14.38 -6.92 -6.76
N ASN A 165 -14.27 -6.49 -5.51
CA ASN A 165 -15.26 -6.71 -4.47
C ASN A 165 -16.46 -5.77 -4.61
N THR A 166 -16.26 -4.46 -4.75
CA THR A 166 -17.35 -3.48 -4.88
C THR A 166 -18.22 -3.73 -6.11
N LYS A 167 -17.66 -4.33 -7.16
CA LYS A 167 -18.41 -4.74 -8.35
C LYS A 167 -19.57 -5.68 -8.02
N THR A 168 -19.44 -6.50 -6.98
CA THR A 168 -20.41 -7.54 -6.61
C THR A 168 -21.40 -7.09 -5.55
N LEU A 169 -21.20 -5.94 -4.91
CA LEU A 169 -22.10 -5.38 -3.90
C LEU A 169 -23.48 -5.05 -4.50
N GLN A 170 -24.53 -5.44 -3.80
CA GLN A 170 -25.92 -5.11 -4.18
C GLN A 170 -26.23 -3.65 -3.79
N ASN A 171 -25.73 -3.19 -2.63
CA ASN A 171 -25.84 -1.79 -2.23
C ASN A 171 -24.90 -0.91 -3.06
N ARG A 172 -25.43 -0.42 -4.18
CA ARG A 172 -24.64 0.40 -5.11
C ARG A 172 -24.15 1.71 -4.51
N ALA A 173 -24.88 2.30 -3.56
CA ALA A 173 -24.46 3.53 -2.90
C ALA A 173 -23.16 3.31 -2.08
N VAL A 174 -23.08 2.22 -1.32
CA VAL A 174 -21.85 1.84 -0.59
C VAL A 174 -20.69 1.54 -1.57
N ALA A 175 -20.97 0.81 -2.66
CA ALA A 175 -19.96 0.52 -3.67
C ALA A 175 -19.41 1.80 -4.32
N GLU A 176 -20.27 2.75 -4.66
CA GLU A 176 -19.91 4.03 -5.28
C GLU A 176 -19.11 4.92 -4.32
N GLU A 177 -19.48 4.97 -3.04
CA GLU A 177 -18.72 5.69 -2.02
C GLU A 177 -17.29 5.14 -1.89
N MET A 178 -17.15 3.80 -1.75
CA MET A 178 -15.84 3.15 -1.69
C MET A 178 -15.01 3.42 -2.96
N ASN A 179 -15.63 3.26 -4.13
CA ASN A 179 -14.97 3.50 -5.41
C ASN A 179 -14.51 4.95 -5.56
N ALA A 180 -15.36 5.92 -5.18
CA ALA A 180 -15.02 7.35 -5.24
C ALA A 180 -13.82 7.68 -4.35
N LYS A 181 -13.75 7.11 -3.13
CA LYS A 181 -12.61 7.26 -2.24
C LYS A 181 -11.32 6.70 -2.87
N CYS A 182 -11.39 5.48 -3.42
CA CYS A 182 -10.24 4.86 -4.11
C CYS A 182 -9.78 5.70 -5.31
N LEU A 183 -10.70 6.15 -6.16
CA LEU A 183 -10.38 6.95 -7.34
C LEU A 183 -9.76 8.31 -6.95
N GLY A 184 -10.24 8.93 -5.88
CA GLY A 184 -9.64 10.16 -5.34
C GLY A 184 -8.20 9.97 -4.87
N MET A 185 -7.91 8.86 -4.17
CA MET A 185 -6.55 8.50 -3.78
C MET A 185 -5.65 8.23 -4.99
N LEU A 186 -6.13 7.47 -5.97
CA LEU A 186 -5.38 7.17 -7.20
C LEU A 186 -5.05 8.44 -8.00
N ASP A 187 -6.01 9.36 -8.17
CA ASP A 187 -5.79 10.59 -8.91
C ASP A 187 -4.77 11.49 -8.21
N LYS A 188 -4.97 11.77 -6.91
CA LYS A 188 -4.09 12.66 -6.15
C LYS A 188 -2.69 12.09 -6.00
N TYR A 189 -2.57 10.90 -5.47
CA TYR A 189 -1.29 10.33 -5.09
C TYR A 189 -0.57 9.64 -6.26
N GLY A 190 -1.31 9.22 -7.29
CA GLY A 190 -0.71 8.83 -8.56
C GLY A 190 0.07 9.97 -9.22
N LYS A 191 -0.51 11.18 -9.25
CA LYS A 191 0.15 12.40 -9.73
C LYS A 191 1.35 12.78 -8.87
N LEU A 192 1.20 12.76 -7.53
CA LEU A 192 2.30 13.05 -6.61
C LEU A 192 3.50 12.13 -6.85
N ALA A 193 3.26 10.83 -7.01
CA ALA A 193 4.34 9.87 -7.28
C ALA A 193 5.04 10.14 -8.62
N ASP A 194 4.29 10.51 -9.67
CA ASP A 194 4.86 10.89 -10.97
C ASP A 194 5.70 12.17 -10.87
N GLU A 195 5.23 13.18 -10.14
CA GLU A 195 5.95 14.41 -9.88
C GLU A 195 7.28 14.17 -9.14
N ILE A 196 7.27 13.28 -8.13
CA ILE A 196 8.50 12.88 -7.43
C ILE A 196 9.47 12.21 -8.40
N PHE A 197 9.00 11.22 -9.15
CA PHE A 197 9.82 10.50 -10.14
C PHE A 197 10.41 11.45 -11.18
N ASP A 198 9.59 12.32 -11.78
CA ASP A 198 10.04 13.24 -12.81
C ASP A 198 11.03 14.29 -12.29
N THR A 199 10.82 14.78 -11.06
CA THR A 199 11.74 15.70 -10.39
C THR A 199 13.10 15.05 -10.13
N VAL A 200 13.10 13.83 -9.61
CA VAL A 200 14.33 13.06 -9.37
C VAL A 200 15.05 12.79 -10.69
N LYS A 201 14.33 12.26 -11.68
CA LYS A 201 14.87 11.95 -13.01
C LYS A 201 15.49 13.18 -13.67
N ALA A 202 14.81 14.33 -13.66
CA ALA A 202 15.32 15.55 -14.26
C ALA A 202 16.63 16.04 -13.61
N GLY A 203 16.88 15.69 -12.36
CA GLY A 203 18.13 16.00 -11.66
C GLY A 203 19.36 15.30 -12.20
N PHE A 204 19.21 14.18 -12.95
CA PHE A 204 20.33 13.42 -13.52
C PHE A 204 20.78 13.90 -14.89
N PHE A 205 20.00 14.76 -15.54
CA PHE A 205 20.28 15.24 -16.90
C PHE A 205 20.56 16.75 -16.97
N LYS A 206 20.89 17.38 -15.81
CA LYS A 206 21.27 18.80 -15.69
C LYS A 206 22.78 18.97 -15.72
#